data_b050f7ea0bd741f021db3485f7836da0
#
_entry.id   b050f7ea0bd741f021db3485f7836da0
#
_cell.length_a   1.000
_cell.length_b   1.000
_cell.length_c   1.000
_cell.angle_alpha   90.00
_cell.angle_beta   90.00
_cell.angle_gamma   90.00
#
_symmetry.space_group_name_H-M   'P 1'
#
loop_
_entity.id
_entity.type
_entity.pdbx_description
1 polymer ?
#
loop_
_entity_poly.entity_id
_entity_poly.type
_entity_poly.pdbx_seq_one_letter_code
_entity_poly.pdbx_strand_id
1 'polypeptide(L)'
;MTLRQPRPKCKHKQRGFTLPETLLALSLGSLIMLSAAQLYPLLRSQSQDSAQLFRLEQLFSQVAMGIEKDIRRAGFCAGTCQGKAISMGNYPGEAENSCLNVSYDLNRNGVWDGGEQQDAESFGYRLRARALEIQSGAHNCQGDRWEKLFDPQEVVLTLFRLQRLATQNGVALYELQLAGYWAKRPAVKQHIVRLILGRNQ
;
A
#
# COMPACT_ATOMS: atom_id res chain seq x y z
N MET A 1 -41.48 63.12 31.74
CA MET A 1 -40.19 62.94 32.49
C MET A 1 -40.27 61.68 33.28
N THR A 2 -39.72 60.52 32.75
CA THR A 2 -39.76 59.19 33.40
C THR A 2 -38.37 58.91 33.98
N LEU A 3 -38.32 58.94 35.30
CA LEU A 3 -37.12 58.62 36.08
C LEU A 3 -36.79 57.13 35.98
N ARG A 4 -35.68 56.82 35.35
CA ARG A 4 -35.13 55.46 35.21
C ARG A 4 -34.45 55.08 36.55
N GLN A 5 -35.04 54.16 37.27
CA GLN A 5 -34.44 53.59 38.50
C GLN A 5 -33.20 52.77 38.17
N PRO A 6 -32.08 52.92 38.91
CA PRO A 6 -30.89 52.14 38.74
C PRO A 6 -31.11 50.70 39.24
N ARG A 7 -30.77 49.69 38.41
CA ARG A 7 -30.80 48.28 38.76
C ARG A 7 -29.75 47.96 39.82
N PRO A 8 -30.05 47.16 40.84
CA PRO A 8 -29.09 46.77 41.85
C PRO A 8 -28.01 45.87 41.22
N LYS A 9 -26.73 46.24 41.38
CA LYS A 9 -25.58 45.42 41.02
C LYS A 9 -25.45 44.31 42.04
N CYS A 10 -25.71 43.05 41.65
CA CYS A 10 -25.37 41.86 42.44
C CYS A 10 -23.87 41.82 42.64
N LYS A 11 -23.39 42.11 43.83
CA LYS A 11 -22.01 41.88 44.25
C LYS A 11 -21.85 40.38 44.47
N HIS A 12 -21.29 39.64 43.50
CA HIS A 12 -20.79 38.30 43.74
C HIS A 12 -19.67 38.39 44.75
N LYS A 13 -19.88 37.85 45.95
CA LYS A 13 -18.79 37.66 46.95
C LYS A 13 -17.85 36.62 46.36
N GLN A 14 -16.65 37.06 45.92
CA GLN A 14 -15.56 36.14 45.57
C GLN A 14 -15.10 35.46 46.86
N ARG A 15 -15.39 34.16 46.98
CA ARG A 15 -14.82 33.32 48.03
C ARG A 15 -13.48 32.79 47.54
N GLY A 16 -12.41 33.10 48.21
CA GLY A 16 -11.09 32.53 47.95
C GLY A 16 -11.06 31.04 48.35
N PHE A 17 -10.21 30.26 47.68
CA PHE A 17 -10.00 28.86 48.02
C PHE A 17 -9.27 28.74 49.40
N THR A 18 -9.64 27.72 50.15
CA THR A 18 -8.97 27.40 51.41
C THR A 18 -7.69 26.60 51.13
N LEU A 19 -6.70 26.71 52.01
CA LEU A 19 -5.41 25.99 51.84
C LEU A 19 -5.57 24.47 51.72
N PRO A 20 -6.43 23.78 52.50
CA PRO A 20 -6.69 22.35 52.31
C PRO A 20 -7.36 22.00 50.98
N GLU A 21 -8.21 22.88 50.46
CA GLU A 21 -8.86 22.67 49.16
C GLU A 21 -7.86 22.72 47.99
N THR A 22 -6.91 23.65 48.04
CA THR A 22 -5.82 23.72 47.05
C THR A 22 -4.87 22.52 47.15
N LEU A 23 -4.55 22.03 48.35
CA LEU A 23 -3.75 20.83 48.53
C LEU A 23 -4.44 19.56 48.00
N LEU A 24 -5.73 19.40 48.24
CA LEU A 24 -6.52 18.32 47.69
C LEU A 24 -6.59 18.38 46.14
N ALA A 25 -6.84 19.57 45.61
CA ALA A 25 -6.86 19.74 44.14
C ALA A 25 -5.51 19.41 43.49
N LEU A 26 -4.39 19.83 44.08
CA LEU A 26 -3.04 19.51 43.62
C LEU A 26 -2.72 18.03 43.70
N SER A 27 -3.08 17.37 44.81
CA SER A 27 -2.87 15.91 44.96
C SER A 27 -3.64 15.08 43.96
N LEU A 28 -4.92 15.37 43.77
CA LEU A 28 -5.75 14.70 42.75
C LEU A 28 -5.26 15.01 41.33
N GLY A 29 -4.95 16.26 41.04
CA GLY A 29 -4.40 16.69 39.74
C GLY A 29 -3.09 15.99 39.40
N SER A 30 -2.17 15.82 40.40
CA SER A 30 -0.92 15.09 40.17
C SER A 30 -1.13 13.60 39.87
N LEU A 31 -2.06 12.93 40.53
CA LEU A 31 -2.41 11.53 40.27
C LEU A 31 -2.97 11.34 38.85
N ILE A 32 -3.83 12.22 38.37
CA ILE A 32 -4.35 12.22 37.02
C ILE A 32 -3.24 12.42 35.98
N MET A 33 -2.36 13.40 36.21
CA MET A 33 -1.22 13.69 35.36
C MET A 33 -0.25 12.49 35.26
N LEU A 34 0.05 11.83 36.36
CA LEU A 34 0.90 10.64 36.40
C LEU A 34 0.27 9.48 35.61
N SER A 35 -1.03 9.26 35.75
CA SER A 35 -1.77 8.23 35.01
C SER A 35 -1.77 8.52 33.51
N ALA A 36 -2.02 9.75 33.11
CA ALA A 36 -1.99 10.18 31.71
C ALA A 36 -0.58 10.02 31.11
N ALA A 37 0.47 10.38 31.85
CA ALA A 37 1.86 10.24 31.41
C ALA A 37 2.27 8.79 31.15
N GLN A 38 1.71 7.82 31.86
CA GLN A 38 1.96 6.39 31.65
C GLN A 38 1.20 5.83 30.44
N LEU A 39 -0.03 6.27 30.18
CA LEU A 39 -0.85 5.78 29.10
C LEU A 39 -0.50 6.39 27.74
N TYR A 40 -0.03 7.64 27.73
CA TYR A 40 0.25 8.39 26.49
C TYR A 40 1.23 7.68 25.53
N PRO A 41 2.42 7.19 25.98
CA PRO A 41 3.36 6.51 25.07
C PRO A 41 2.79 5.22 24.48
N LEU A 42 1.97 4.48 25.24
CA LEU A 42 1.31 3.26 24.77
C LEU A 42 0.31 3.58 23.64
N LEU A 43 -0.57 4.55 23.86
CA LEU A 43 -1.55 4.99 22.85
C LEU A 43 -0.86 5.55 21.60
N ARG A 44 0.22 6.29 21.77
CA ARG A 44 1.00 6.83 20.67
C ARG A 44 1.64 5.74 19.82
N SER A 45 2.24 4.72 20.44
CA SER A 45 2.84 3.61 19.70
C SER A 45 1.80 2.82 18.91
N GLN A 46 0.65 2.49 19.51
CA GLN A 46 -0.45 1.81 18.84
C GLN A 46 -1.01 2.63 17.66
N SER A 47 -1.19 3.93 17.84
CA SER A 47 -1.66 4.82 16.77
C SER A 47 -0.67 4.86 15.61
N GLN A 48 0.64 4.91 15.89
CA GLN A 48 1.68 4.88 14.85
C GLN A 48 1.70 3.55 14.10
N ASP A 49 1.58 2.42 14.80
CA ASP A 49 1.57 1.09 14.17
C ASP A 49 0.34 0.91 13.26
N SER A 50 -0.82 1.38 13.72
CA SER A 50 -2.06 1.36 12.92
C SER A 50 -1.95 2.24 11.66
N ALA A 51 -1.38 3.44 11.78
CA ALA A 51 -1.17 4.35 10.65
C ALA A 51 -0.19 3.75 9.62
N GLN A 52 0.88 3.09 10.09
CA GLN A 52 1.85 2.44 9.21
C GLN A 52 1.27 1.19 8.55
N LEU A 53 0.46 0.40 9.25
CA LEU A 53 -0.24 -0.74 8.68
C LEU A 53 -1.16 -0.29 7.53
N PHE A 54 -1.97 0.74 7.78
CA PHE A 54 -2.87 1.31 6.78
C PHE A 54 -2.11 1.83 5.54
N ARG A 55 -0.98 2.52 5.77
CA ARG A 55 -0.13 3.00 4.67
C ARG A 55 0.46 1.84 3.86
N LEU A 56 0.91 0.76 4.51
CA LEU A 56 1.45 -0.42 3.83
C LEU A 56 0.38 -1.12 3.00
N GLU A 57 -0.83 -1.28 3.54
CA GLU A 57 -1.97 -1.84 2.84
C GLU A 57 -2.34 -1.00 1.60
N GLN A 58 -2.34 0.32 1.73
CA GLN A 58 -2.62 1.24 0.63
C GLN A 58 -1.57 1.11 -0.49
N LEU A 59 -0.28 1.08 -0.13
CA LEU A 59 0.82 0.89 -1.10
C LEU A 59 0.68 -0.44 -1.86
N PHE A 60 0.45 -1.53 -1.14
CA PHE A 60 0.29 -2.85 -1.76
C PHE A 60 -0.97 -2.93 -2.63
N SER A 61 -2.06 -2.32 -2.18
CA SER A 61 -3.30 -2.27 -2.96
C SER A 61 -3.14 -1.48 -4.25
N GLN A 62 -2.42 -0.36 -4.24
CA GLN A 62 -2.14 0.43 -5.45
C GLN A 62 -1.31 -0.37 -6.47
N VAL A 63 -0.25 -1.03 -6.01
CA VAL A 63 0.58 -1.87 -6.89
C VAL A 63 -0.21 -3.05 -7.43
N ALA A 64 -0.97 -3.74 -6.58
CA ALA A 64 -1.80 -4.86 -7.00
C ALA A 64 -2.86 -4.45 -8.03
N MET A 65 -3.49 -3.27 -7.88
CA MET A 65 -4.42 -2.72 -8.88
C MET A 65 -3.72 -2.40 -10.20
N GLY A 66 -2.48 -1.91 -10.17
CA GLY A 66 -1.68 -1.70 -11.37
C GLY A 66 -1.43 -3.00 -12.13
N ILE A 67 -0.93 -4.01 -11.43
CA ILE A 67 -0.67 -5.35 -11.98
C ILE A 67 -1.98 -6.00 -12.47
N GLU A 68 -3.06 -5.90 -11.71
CA GLU A 68 -4.38 -6.40 -12.11
C GLU A 68 -4.84 -5.76 -13.42
N LYS A 69 -4.68 -4.43 -13.56
CA LYS A 69 -5.03 -3.71 -14.78
C LYS A 69 -4.26 -4.27 -15.99
N ASP A 70 -2.97 -4.53 -15.84
CA ASP A 70 -2.13 -5.02 -16.92
C ASP A 70 -2.46 -6.48 -17.26
N ILE A 71 -2.70 -7.34 -16.27
CA ILE A 71 -3.18 -8.72 -16.50
C ILE A 71 -4.52 -8.73 -17.24
N ARG A 72 -5.45 -7.82 -16.91
CA ARG A 72 -6.75 -7.73 -17.61
C ARG A 72 -6.63 -7.23 -19.05
N ARG A 73 -5.59 -6.45 -19.37
CA ARG A 73 -5.29 -5.96 -20.72
C ARG A 73 -4.45 -6.95 -21.52
N ALA A 74 -3.70 -7.82 -20.85
CA ALA A 74 -2.82 -8.79 -21.48
C ALA A 74 -3.53 -9.55 -22.60
N GLY A 75 -2.88 -9.64 -23.76
CA GLY A 75 -3.43 -10.28 -24.96
C GLY A 75 -4.29 -9.37 -25.84
N PHE A 76 -4.60 -8.15 -25.41
CA PHE A 76 -5.29 -7.22 -26.32
C PHE A 76 -4.40 -6.89 -27.51
N CYS A 77 -5.00 -6.97 -28.72
CA CYS A 77 -4.35 -6.65 -29.99
C CYS A 77 -5.40 -6.14 -30.99
N ALA A 78 -5.15 -4.99 -31.59
CA ALA A 78 -6.03 -4.43 -32.62
C ALA A 78 -5.79 -5.06 -34.00
N GLY A 79 -4.76 -5.88 -34.15
CA GLY A 79 -4.38 -6.56 -35.39
C GLY A 79 -3.95 -7.99 -35.18
N THR A 80 -2.75 -8.36 -35.63
CA THR A 80 -2.17 -9.69 -35.50
C THR A 80 -0.89 -9.66 -34.66
N CYS A 81 -1.04 -9.73 -33.37
CA CYS A 81 0.09 -9.76 -32.46
C CYS A 81 0.63 -11.18 -32.27
N GLN A 82 1.92 -11.33 -32.21
CA GLN A 82 2.60 -12.61 -32.02
C GLN A 82 3.29 -12.68 -30.67
N GLY A 83 3.25 -13.83 -30.02
CA GLY A 83 3.92 -14.05 -28.74
C GLY A 83 3.00 -14.54 -27.65
N LYS A 84 3.47 -14.47 -26.40
CA LYS A 84 2.68 -14.83 -25.20
C LYS A 84 2.18 -13.56 -24.51
N ALA A 85 0.88 -13.45 -24.35
CA ALA A 85 0.25 -12.34 -23.65
C ALA A 85 0.68 -12.23 -22.17
N ILE A 86 0.85 -13.39 -21.52
CA ILE A 86 1.36 -13.50 -20.16
C ILE A 86 2.43 -14.58 -20.12
N SER A 87 3.57 -14.26 -19.53
CA SER A 87 4.59 -15.24 -19.17
C SER A 87 4.96 -15.09 -17.70
N MET A 88 5.08 -16.22 -17.01
CA MET A 88 5.47 -16.29 -15.61
C MET A 88 6.81 -16.99 -15.49
N GLY A 89 7.62 -16.56 -14.55
CA GLY A 89 8.93 -17.10 -14.28
C GLY A 89 9.46 -16.63 -12.94
N ASN A 90 10.76 -16.61 -12.81
CA ASN A 90 11.46 -16.08 -11.64
C ASN A 90 12.83 -15.52 -12.03
N TYR A 91 13.35 -14.64 -11.20
CA TYR A 91 14.76 -14.27 -11.23
C TYR A 91 15.58 -15.43 -10.58
N PRO A 92 16.81 -15.71 -11.03
CA PRO A 92 17.65 -16.73 -10.41
C PRO A 92 17.80 -16.55 -8.90
N GLY A 93 17.49 -17.59 -8.13
CA GLY A 93 17.52 -17.57 -6.67
C GLY A 93 16.23 -17.11 -6.01
N GLU A 94 15.23 -16.61 -6.75
CA GLU A 94 13.92 -16.27 -6.24
C GLU A 94 12.90 -17.41 -6.44
N ALA A 95 11.79 -17.35 -5.73
CA ALA A 95 10.75 -18.39 -5.77
C ALA A 95 10.10 -18.48 -7.17
N GLU A 96 9.55 -19.65 -7.50
CA GLU A 96 8.79 -19.84 -8.74
C GLU A 96 7.60 -18.88 -8.83
N ASN A 97 7.33 -18.42 -10.06
CA ASN A 97 6.24 -17.48 -10.37
C ASN A 97 6.34 -16.13 -9.64
N SER A 98 7.56 -15.74 -9.25
CA SER A 98 7.87 -14.43 -8.66
C SER A 98 8.23 -13.37 -9.70
N CYS A 99 8.02 -13.67 -10.97
CA CYS A 99 8.18 -12.75 -12.10
C CYS A 99 7.02 -12.94 -13.09
N LEU A 100 6.52 -11.82 -13.57
CA LEU A 100 5.43 -11.72 -14.52
C LEU A 100 5.85 -10.79 -15.66
N ASN A 101 5.63 -11.20 -16.91
CA ASN A 101 5.64 -10.30 -18.04
C ASN A 101 4.27 -10.34 -18.73
N VAL A 102 3.74 -9.18 -19.06
CA VAL A 102 2.47 -8.99 -19.75
C VAL A 102 2.70 -8.17 -21.01
N SER A 103 1.98 -8.50 -22.09
CA SER A 103 2.01 -7.75 -23.36
C SER A 103 0.60 -7.45 -23.83
N TYR A 104 0.40 -6.20 -24.29
CA TYR A 104 -0.85 -5.75 -24.86
C TYR A 104 -0.61 -4.53 -25.77
N ASP A 105 -1.34 -4.43 -26.85
CA ASP A 105 -1.28 -3.35 -27.87
C ASP A 105 -1.86 -2.06 -27.27
N LEU A 106 -0.99 -1.18 -26.77
CA LEU A 106 -1.37 0.05 -26.08
C LEU A 106 -1.77 1.16 -27.07
N ASN A 107 -1.02 1.29 -28.17
CA ASN A 107 -1.19 2.31 -29.19
C ASN A 107 -2.17 1.90 -30.31
N ARG A 108 -2.64 0.63 -30.31
CA ARG A 108 -3.58 0.04 -31.25
C ARG A 108 -3.07 0.00 -32.69
N ASN A 109 -1.76 -0.18 -32.88
CA ASN A 109 -1.16 -0.33 -34.19
C ASN A 109 -1.24 -1.75 -34.76
N GLY A 110 -1.73 -2.71 -33.95
CA GLY A 110 -1.97 -4.10 -34.37
C GLY A 110 -0.78 -5.03 -34.20
N VAL A 111 0.28 -4.58 -33.52
CA VAL A 111 1.44 -5.39 -33.14
C VAL A 111 1.81 -5.12 -31.68
N TRP A 112 2.53 -6.04 -31.04
CA TRP A 112 3.11 -5.76 -29.72
C TRP A 112 4.52 -5.22 -29.93
N ASP A 113 4.67 -3.92 -29.76
CA ASP A 113 5.96 -3.24 -29.90
C ASP A 113 6.91 -3.69 -28.80
N GLY A 114 7.99 -4.34 -29.25
CA GLY A 114 9.07 -4.80 -28.37
C GLY A 114 10.23 -3.84 -28.39
N GLY A 115 10.99 -3.81 -27.31
CA GLY A 115 12.25 -3.09 -27.21
C GLY A 115 12.28 -2.01 -26.15
N GLU A 116 13.39 -1.24 -26.14
CA GLU A 116 13.73 -0.26 -25.11
C GLU A 116 13.09 1.12 -25.34
N GLN A 117 12.12 1.21 -26.22
CA GLN A 117 11.54 2.46 -26.66
C GLN A 117 10.40 2.91 -25.74
N GLN A 118 10.11 4.19 -25.81
CA GLN A 118 9.01 4.85 -25.09
C GLN A 118 7.64 4.20 -25.39
N ASP A 119 7.54 3.46 -26.48
CA ASP A 119 6.34 2.79 -26.98
C ASP A 119 6.32 1.29 -26.68
N ALA A 120 7.18 0.81 -25.78
CA ALA A 120 7.21 -0.62 -25.43
C ALA A 120 5.88 -1.07 -24.79
N GLU A 121 5.30 -2.16 -25.34
CA GLU A 121 3.99 -2.70 -24.98
C GLU A 121 4.07 -3.99 -24.17
N SER A 122 5.26 -4.25 -23.61
CA SER A 122 5.50 -5.30 -22.64
C SER A 122 5.90 -4.71 -21.29
N PHE A 123 5.32 -5.25 -20.23
CA PHE A 123 5.52 -4.77 -18.86
C PHE A 123 5.92 -5.94 -17.97
N GLY A 124 7.04 -5.79 -17.28
CA GLY A 124 7.55 -6.82 -16.38
C GLY A 124 7.43 -6.40 -14.92
N TYR A 125 7.14 -7.37 -14.06
CA TYR A 125 7.15 -7.25 -12.60
C TYR A 125 7.94 -8.42 -12.04
N ARG A 126 8.90 -8.18 -11.15
CA ARG A 126 9.65 -9.27 -10.51
C ARG A 126 9.99 -8.98 -9.06
N LEU A 127 10.10 -10.02 -8.28
CA LEU A 127 10.77 -9.99 -6.99
C LEU A 127 12.26 -10.21 -7.20
N ARG A 128 13.10 -9.33 -6.67
CA ARG A 128 14.55 -9.49 -6.62
C ARG A 128 15.10 -8.88 -5.36
N ALA A 129 15.88 -9.64 -4.60
CA ALA A 129 16.53 -9.16 -3.37
C ALA A 129 15.57 -8.41 -2.42
N ARG A 130 14.37 -8.97 -2.21
CA ARG A 130 13.30 -8.42 -1.36
C ARG A 130 12.71 -7.08 -1.85
N ALA A 131 12.94 -6.71 -3.10
CA ALA A 131 12.32 -5.55 -3.74
C ALA A 131 11.39 -6.00 -4.87
N LEU A 132 10.26 -5.33 -5.02
CA LEU A 132 9.43 -5.45 -6.22
C LEU A 132 9.96 -4.48 -7.25
N GLU A 133 10.32 -5.00 -8.40
CA GLU A 133 10.86 -4.24 -9.52
C GLU A 133 9.90 -4.28 -10.71
N ILE A 134 9.87 -3.19 -11.48
CA ILE A 134 9.10 -3.03 -12.73
C ILE A 134 10.04 -2.68 -13.87
N GLN A 135 9.71 -3.11 -15.08
CA GLN A 135 10.37 -2.68 -16.31
C GLN A 135 9.38 -2.61 -17.47
N SER A 136 9.39 -1.50 -18.20
CA SER A 136 8.78 -1.40 -19.53
C SER A 136 9.71 -2.00 -20.57
N GLY A 137 9.16 -2.69 -21.57
CA GLY A 137 9.95 -3.43 -22.57
C GLY A 137 10.56 -4.73 -22.04
N ALA A 138 10.07 -5.25 -20.92
CA ALA A 138 10.56 -6.52 -20.38
C ALA A 138 10.08 -7.71 -21.22
N HIS A 139 11.02 -8.52 -21.71
CA HIS A 139 10.71 -9.78 -22.42
C HIS A 139 10.95 -11.02 -21.54
N ASN A 140 11.72 -10.86 -20.47
CA ASN A 140 12.04 -11.94 -19.55
C ASN A 140 12.33 -11.38 -18.15
N CYS A 141 12.60 -12.25 -17.20
CA CYS A 141 12.87 -11.89 -15.80
C CYS A 141 14.32 -11.49 -15.51
N GLN A 142 15.18 -11.41 -16.54
CA GLN A 142 16.61 -11.12 -16.43
C GLN A 142 16.91 -9.62 -16.65
N GLY A 143 18.19 -9.27 -16.60
CA GLY A 143 18.66 -7.91 -16.89
C GLY A 143 18.67 -6.98 -15.68
N ASP A 144 19.22 -5.78 -15.86
CA ASP A 144 19.52 -4.84 -14.76
C ASP A 144 18.78 -3.50 -14.84
N ARG A 145 18.00 -3.28 -15.92
CA ARG A 145 17.25 -2.04 -16.15
C ARG A 145 15.87 -2.03 -15.52
N TRP A 146 15.76 -2.59 -14.32
CA TRP A 146 14.53 -2.68 -13.56
C TRP A 146 14.50 -1.59 -12.50
N GLU A 147 13.36 -0.92 -12.37
CA GLU A 147 13.11 0.12 -11.39
C GLU A 147 12.41 -0.47 -10.17
N LYS A 148 12.82 -0.07 -8.98
CA LYS A 148 12.18 -0.51 -7.74
C LYS A 148 10.90 0.26 -7.51
N LEU A 149 9.79 -0.44 -7.29
CA LEU A 149 8.49 0.17 -6.96
C LEU A 149 8.42 0.70 -5.53
N PHE A 150 9.22 0.15 -4.63
CA PHE A 150 9.34 0.59 -3.24
C PHE A 150 10.81 0.77 -2.88
N ASP A 151 11.08 1.70 -1.97
CA ASP A 151 12.41 1.78 -1.36
C ASP A 151 12.60 0.58 -0.42
N PRO A 152 13.61 -0.30 -0.65
CA PRO A 152 13.88 -1.44 0.21
C PRO A 152 14.28 -1.06 1.65
N GLN A 153 14.68 0.20 1.88
CA GLN A 153 14.93 0.72 3.22
C GLN A 153 13.64 1.05 3.98
N GLU A 154 12.52 1.21 3.28
CA GLU A 154 11.20 1.45 3.86
C GLU A 154 10.34 0.18 3.87
N VAL A 155 10.23 -0.51 2.71
CA VAL A 155 9.35 -1.67 2.54
C VAL A 155 10.15 -2.86 2.04
N VAL A 156 10.08 -3.95 2.79
CA VAL A 156 10.71 -5.23 2.44
C VAL A 156 9.64 -6.20 1.96
N LEU A 157 9.73 -6.63 0.72
CA LEU A 157 8.87 -7.69 0.20
C LEU A 157 9.39 -9.07 0.57
N THR A 158 8.47 -9.92 0.99
CA THR A 158 8.74 -11.33 1.28
C THR A 158 8.09 -12.29 0.29
N LEU A 159 7.05 -11.82 -0.40
CA LEU A 159 6.32 -12.59 -1.38
C LEU A 159 5.82 -11.68 -2.51
N PHE A 160 6.09 -12.06 -3.72
CA PHE A 160 5.38 -11.67 -4.93
C PHE A 160 5.18 -12.93 -5.76
N ARG A 161 3.96 -13.30 -6.05
CA ARG A 161 3.66 -14.53 -6.78
C ARG A 161 2.41 -14.34 -7.63
N LEU A 162 2.48 -14.76 -8.89
CA LEU A 162 1.31 -14.92 -9.74
C LEU A 162 1.13 -16.40 -10.06
N GLN A 163 -0.07 -16.91 -9.88
CA GLN A 163 -0.40 -18.30 -10.16
C GLN A 163 -1.65 -18.37 -11.03
N ARG A 164 -1.59 -19.18 -12.11
CA ARG A 164 -2.78 -19.50 -12.89
C ARG A 164 -3.53 -20.63 -12.20
N LEU A 165 -4.76 -20.38 -11.77
CA LEU A 165 -5.58 -21.36 -11.04
C LEU A 165 -6.40 -22.24 -11.96
N ALA A 166 -7.08 -21.65 -12.95
CA ALA A 166 -7.99 -22.36 -13.85
C ALA A 166 -8.13 -21.62 -15.18
N THR A 167 -8.63 -22.33 -16.18
CA THR A 167 -9.12 -21.75 -17.43
C THR A 167 -10.48 -22.36 -17.71
N GLN A 168 -11.51 -21.52 -17.82
CA GLN A 168 -12.86 -21.94 -18.15
C GLN A 168 -13.41 -21.09 -19.31
N ASN A 169 -13.90 -21.73 -20.35
CA ASN A 169 -14.44 -21.04 -21.53
C ASN A 169 -13.45 -20.02 -22.16
N GLY A 170 -12.15 -20.33 -22.17
CA GLY A 170 -11.14 -19.41 -22.72
C GLY A 170 -10.75 -18.27 -21.78
N VAL A 171 -11.33 -18.16 -20.59
CA VAL A 171 -10.99 -17.16 -19.59
C VAL A 171 -10.07 -17.77 -18.53
N ALA A 172 -8.88 -17.19 -18.37
CA ALA A 172 -7.94 -17.61 -17.36
C ALA A 172 -8.18 -16.89 -16.02
N LEU A 173 -8.15 -17.65 -14.92
CA LEU A 173 -8.19 -17.11 -13.56
C LEU A 173 -6.78 -17.12 -12.97
N TYR A 174 -6.34 -15.97 -12.50
CA TYR A 174 -5.05 -15.81 -11.84
C TYR A 174 -5.23 -15.40 -10.38
N GLU A 175 -4.32 -15.87 -9.54
CA GLU A 175 -4.16 -15.41 -8.18
C GLU A 175 -2.84 -14.64 -8.05
N LEU A 176 -2.93 -13.38 -7.66
CA LEU A 176 -1.81 -12.52 -7.33
C LEU A 176 -1.67 -12.46 -5.81
N GLN A 177 -0.50 -12.80 -5.31
CA GLN A 177 -0.13 -12.71 -3.90
C GLN A 177 1.01 -11.71 -3.72
N LEU A 178 0.86 -10.80 -2.75
CA LEU A 178 1.87 -9.82 -2.38
C LEU A 178 1.96 -9.75 -0.86
N ALA A 179 3.16 -9.94 -0.29
CA ALA A 179 3.39 -9.83 1.14
C ALA A 179 4.70 -9.12 1.45
N GLY A 180 4.72 -8.41 2.59
CA GLY A 180 5.90 -7.70 3.05
C GLY A 180 5.66 -6.97 4.36
N TYR A 181 6.65 -6.18 4.79
CA TYR A 181 6.64 -5.47 6.06
C TYR A 181 7.44 -4.17 5.99
N TRP A 182 7.22 -3.28 6.96
CA TRP A 182 8.04 -2.09 7.13
C TRP A 182 9.44 -2.45 7.65
N ALA A 183 10.49 -2.05 6.94
CA ALA A 183 11.88 -2.38 7.29
C ALA A 183 12.26 -1.98 8.72
N LYS A 184 11.82 -0.80 9.17
CA LYS A 184 12.08 -0.28 10.52
C LYS A 184 11.14 -0.85 11.60
N ARG A 185 10.04 -1.52 11.20
CA ARG A 185 9.05 -2.14 12.10
C ARG A 185 8.52 -3.45 11.53
N PRO A 186 9.29 -4.53 11.59
CA PRO A 186 8.92 -5.82 10.97
C PRO A 186 7.63 -6.45 11.52
N ALA A 187 7.16 -6.00 12.70
CA ALA A 187 5.87 -6.40 13.26
C ALA A 187 4.69 -5.88 12.42
N VAL A 188 4.86 -4.73 11.73
CA VAL A 188 3.88 -4.15 10.81
C VAL A 188 4.05 -4.81 9.45
N LYS A 189 3.27 -5.83 9.20
CA LYS A 189 3.29 -6.65 7.98
C LYS A 189 1.92 -6.72 7.33
N GLN A 190 1.89 -6.90 6.01
CA GLN A 190 0.66 -7.04 5.23
C GLN A 190 0.81 -8.17 4.22
N HIS A 191 -0.29 -8.85 3.97
CA HIS A 191 -0.44 -9.85 2.91
C HIS A 191 -1.76 -9.59 2.19
N ILE A 192 -1.69 -9.43 0.89
CA ILE A 192 -2.89 -9.28 0.04
C ILE A 192 -2.92 -10.40 -0.99
N VAL A 193 -4.15 -10.84 -1.30
CA VAL A 193 -4.44 -11.81 -2.35
C VAL A 193 -5.50 -11.20 -3.26
N ARG A 194 -5.30 -11.28 -4.57
CA ARG A 194 -6.25 -10.81 -5.60
C ARG A 194 -6.53 -11.92 -6.60
N LEU A 195 -7.79 -12.15 -6.87
CA LEU A 195 -8.23 -13.01 -7.96
C LEU A 195 -8.54 -12.16 -9.19
N ILE A 196 -7.91 -12.48 -10.31
CA ILE A 196 -7.91 -11.66 -11.52
C ILE A 196 -8.36 -12.54 -12.70
N LEU A 197 -9.37 -12.08 -13.43
CA LEU A 197 -9.81 -12.71 -14.67
C LEU A 197 -9.05 -12.10 -15.85
N GLY A 198 -8.34 -12.94 -16.61
CA GLY A 198 -7.73 -12.60 -17.89
C GLY A 198 -8.78 -12.64 -19.00
N ARG A 199 -8.95 -11.53 -19.73
CA ARG A 199 -10.04 -11.40 -20.71
C ARG A 199 -9.67 -11.74 -22.16
N ASN A 200 -8.40 -11.53 -22.53
CA ASN A 200 -7.94 -11.58 -23.93
C ASN A 200 -6.85 -12.65 -24.13
N GLN A 201 -6.96 -13.81 -23.47
CA GLN A 201 -5.90 -14.82 -23.46
C GLN A 201 -6.36 -16.15 -24.04
#